data_9fdecf3585790294e5192b9f4575c3ee
#
_entry.id   9fdecf3585790294e5192b9f4575c3ee
#
_cell.length_a   1.000
_cell.length_b   1.000
_cell.length_c   1.000
_cell.angle_alpha   90.00
_cell.angle_beta   90.00
_cell.angle_gamma   90.00
#
_symmetry.space_group_name_H-M   'P 1'
#
loop_
_entity.id
_entity.type
_entity.pdbx_description
1 polymer ?
#
loop_
_entity_poly.entity_id
_entity_poly.type
_entity_poly.pdbx_seq_one_letter_code
_entity_poly.pdbx_strand_id
1 'polypeptide(L)'
;MVLLANLIDAVIREGGGVAVVWPWGAGIVTLLAVRALLSIGQELMAQRASQRLRQRVRGEVLDHLATLGPVRLTQHHTASLAHQWVEQVEALDGFVARFWVQMRLVMLVPLVILVLVAWQDWLAAILLALTAPLIPLFMALVGMGAEALNREQFVAVARLSAHFVDRVRGITTLRLFGAGPRATLEVVAAADDYRRRSLRTLRLAFLSSAVLEFFSSVAIAVVAIYIGFGLLGDIPFGPAQDLTLFSGLLILLLAPEFFQPLRTLSQFYHDRASALAAAEGLWALLSEQPDAQRHAVQPLAEDSPLLVSLQGATLEHAGRGRVLGPLDLDIFRGDVLAISGPSGAGKSSLLQMLAGFVGAGDGQRLVAEDMHFAWMDQRPLLIHGSLADNLTLTAPDADAAQMMEALERAGLGSLVKALPEGLATSIGEGGRGLSGGQAQRLALARIFLSDAPLVLLDEPTASLDSATEQVLIAGFRRLASEGRSLVIATHHPALMAMGNRQLVLEAGREVSCTTNECP
;
A
#
# COMPACT_ATOMS: atom_id res chain seq x y z
N MET A 1 2.35 15.21 42.16
CA MET A 1 2.67 16.59 42.57
C MET A 1 2.13 16.94 43.97
N VAL A 2 0.84 16.69 44.29
CA VAL A 2 0.27 16.98 45.64
C VAL A 2 1.05 16.31 46.77
N LEU A 3 1.35 15.00 46.67
CA LEU A 3 2.13 14.30 47.69
C LEU A 3 3.57 14.83 47.81
N LEU A 4 4.16 15.26 46.69
CA LEU A 4 5.51 15.84 46.70
C LEU A 4 5.51 17.22 47.37
N ALA A 5 4.51 18.05 47.10
CA ALA A 5 4.35 19.34 47.77
C ALA A 5 4.14 19.19 49.28
N ASN A 6 3.29 18.23 49.69
CA ASN A 6 3.08 17.94 51.12
C ASN A 6 4.38 17.38 51.78
N LEU A 7 5.12 16.53 51.08
CA LEU A 7 6.39 16.03 51.59
C LEU A 7 7.38 17.15 51.86
N ILE A 8 7.54 18.07 50.94
CA ILE A 8 8.47 19.20 51.05
C ILE A 8 8.02 20.15 52.15
N ASP A 9 6.72 20.45 52.21
CA ASP A 9 6.16 21.32 53.27
C ASP A 9 6.37 20.73 54.66
N ALA A 10 6.09 19.41 54.82
CA ALA A 10 6.29 18.70 56.08
C ALA A 10 7.78 18.66 56.50
N VAL A 11 8.71 18.42 55.56
CA VAL A 11 10.14 18.42 55.83
C VAL A 11 10.65 19.78 56.28
N ILE A 12 10.15 20.87 55.70
CA ILE A 12 10.57 22.22 56.03
C ILE A 12 9.97 22.68 57.37
N ARG A 13 8.71 22.33 57.66
CA ARG A 13 8.03 22.74 58.89
C ARG A 13 8.36 21.91 60.12
N GLU A 14 8.46 20.57 59.93
CA GLU A 14 8.58 19.61 61.03
C GLU A 14 10.02 19.12 61.29
N GLY A 15 11.00 19.55 60.52
CA GLY A 15 12.43 19.22 60.72
C GLY A 15 12.86 17.84 60.28
N GLY A 16 12.16 17.17 59.37
CA GLY A 16 12.67 16.14 58.46
C GLY A 16 13.09 14.79 59.06
N GLY A 17 12.42 14.28 60.10
CA GLY A 17 12.68 12.91 60.59
C GLY A 17 12.21 11.84 59.60
N VAL A 18 12.90 10.68 59.55
CA VAL A 18 12.53 9.55 58.65
C VAL A 18 11.07 9.13 58.81
N ALA A 19 10.50 9.23 60.01
CA ALA A 19 9.10 8.91 60.29
C ALA A 19 8.12 9.85 59.57
N VAL A 20 8.47 11.09 59.28
CA VAL A 20 7.64 12.07 58.58
C VAL A 20 7.72 11.85 57.07
N VAL A 21 8.90 11.49 56.55
CA VAL A 21 9.17 11.30 55.11
C VAL A 21 8.59 10.00 54.58
N TRP A 22 8.64 8.92 55.35
CA TRP A 22 8.33 7.57 54.91
C TRP A 22 6.89 7.39 54.32
N PRO A 23 5.79 7.86 54.95
CA PRO A 23 4.44 7.65 54.41
C PRO A 23 4.23 8.38 53.09
N TRP A 24 4.75 9.60 52.93
CA TRP A 24 4.70 10.37 51.70
C TRP A 24 5.53 9.74 50.59
N GLY A 25 6.74 9.25 50.92
CA GLY A 25 7.61 8.55 49.99
C GLY A 25 6.98 7.25 49.48
N ALA A 26 6.41 6.43 50.36
CA ALA A 26 5.69 5.21 49.99
C ALA A 26 4.47 5.52 49.09
N GLY A 27 3.72 6.58 49.40
CA GLY A 27 2.60 7.04 48.57
C GLY A 27 3.03 7.48 47.16
N ILE A 28 4.15 8.21 47.04
CA ILE A 28 4.70 8.62 45.75
C ILE A 28 5.12 7.40 44.94
N VAL A 29 5.85 6.44 45.52
CA VAL A 29 6.27 5.22 44.81
C VAL A 29 5.06 4.42 44.32
N THR A 30 4.03 4.27 45.18
CA THR A 30 2.82 3.54 44.83
C THR A 30 2.10 4.25 43.64
N LEU A 31 1.93 5.58 43.68
CA LEU A 31 1.32 6.31 42.60
C LEU A 31 2.15 6.27 41.30
N LEU A 32 3.46 6.29 41.39
CA LEU A 32 4.33 6.12 40.21
C LEU A 32 4.18 4.72 39.60
N ALA A 33 4.09 3.67 40.45
CA ALA A 33 3.82 2.32 39.97
C ALA A 33 2.45 2.20 39.28
N VAL A 34 1.40 2.76 39.90
CA VAL A 34 0.06 2.81 39.26
C VAL A 34 0.09 3.60 37.95
N ARG A 35 0.75 4.76 37.92
CA ARG A 35 0.92 5.56 36.69
C ARG A 35 1.61 4.76 35.59
N ALA A 36 2.70 4.03 35.94
CA ALA A 36 3.41 3.19 34.98
C ALA A 36 2.51 2.08 34.41
N LEU A 37 1.75 1.39 35.26
CA LEU A 37 0.81 0.35 34.83
C LEU A 37 -0.28 0.91 33.91
N LEU A 38 -0.85 2.06 34.26
CA LEU A 38 -1.86 2.73 33.44
C LEU A 38 -1.28 3.17 32.08
N SER A 39 -0.04 3.69 32.07
CA SER A 39 0.64 4.09 30.84
C SER A 39 0.91 2.89 29.93
N ILE A 40 1.34 1.75 30.48
CA ILE A 40 1.50 0.51 29.72
C ILE A 40 0.15 0.04 29.18
N GLY A 41 -0.91 0.08 29.98
CA GLY A 41 -2.26 -0.27 29.54
C GLY A 41 -2.75 0.61 28.40
N GLN A 42 -2.56 1.92 28.52
CA GLN A 42 -2.89 2.89 27.46
C GLN A 42 -2.13 2.60 26.16
N GLU A 43 -0.82 2.41 26.24
CA GLU A 43 0.03 2.10 25.08
C GLU A 43 -0.40 0.81 24.39
N LEU A 44 -0.61 -0.27 25.16
CA LEU A 44 -1.08 -1.55 24.60
C LEU A 44 -2.44 -1.43 23.91
N MET A 45 -3.36 -0.67 24.47
CA MET A 45 -4.68 -0.44 23.84
C MET A 45 -4.57 0.38 22.57
N ALA A 46 -3.75 1.44 22.59
CA ALA A 46 -3.50 2.29 21.42
C ALA A 46 -2.84 1.49 20.28
N GLN A 47 -1.84 0.69 20.58
CA GLN A 47 -1.17 -0.18 19.62
C GLN A 47 -2.10 -1.24 19.03
N ARG A 48 -2.94 -1.89 19.87
CA ARG A 48 -3.94 -2.85 19.39
C ARG A 48 -4.98 -2.21 18.48
N ALA A 49 -5.43 -1.01 18.80
CA ALA A 49 -6.38 -0.26 17.96
C ALA A 49 -5.76 0.08 16.60
N SER A 50 -4.53 0.58 16.59
CA SER A 50 -3.79 0.88 15.38
C SER A 50 -3.52 -0.36 14.53
N GLN A 51 -3.11 -1.46 15.14
CA GLN A 51 -2.88 -2.73 14.44
C GLN A 51 -4.14 -3.24 13.76
N ARG A 52 -5.29 -3.22 14.44
CA ARG A 52 -6.58 -3.64 13.86
C ARG A 52 -6.97 -2.78 12.67
N LEU A 53 -6.80 -1.44 12.79
CA LEU A 53 -7.09 -0.53 11.68
C LEU A 53 -6.21 -0.83 10.48
N ARG A 54 -4.89 -0.95 10.68
CA ARG A 54 -3.93 -1.24 9.59
C ARG A 54 -4.21 -2.58 8.91
N GLN A 55 -4.54 -3.63 9.69
CA GLN A 55 -4.93 -4.93 9.14
C GLN A 55 -6.20 -4.82 8.28
N ARG A 56 -7.21 -4.09 8.76
CA ARG A 56 -8.45 -3.88 8.02
C ARG A 56 -8.20 -3.10 6.71
N VAL A 57 -7.47 -1.99 6.78
CA VAL A 57 -7.14 -1.19 5.59
C VAL A 57 -6.33 -2.00 4.58
N ARG A 58 -5.36 -2.82 5.04
CA ARG A 58 -4.60 -3.72 4.15
C ARG A 58 -5.50 -4.72 3.45
N GLY A 59 -6.46 -5.30 4.17
CA GLY A 59 -7.45 -6.20 3.57
C GLY A 59 -8.31 -5.49 2.52
N GLU A 60 -8.90 -4.34 2.87
CA GLU A 60 -9.73 -3.54 1.95
C GLU A 60 -8.95 -3.11 0.68
N VAL A 61 -7.68 -2.73 0.82
CA VAL A 61 -6.82 -2.41 -0.34
C VAL A 61 -6.58 -3.64 -1.21
N LEU A 62 -6.26 -4.80 -0.64
CA LEU A 62 -6.04 -6.03 -1.41
C LEU A 62 -7.31 -6.48 -2.12
N ASP A 63 -8.44 -6.47 -1.43
CA ASP A 63 -9.73 -6.84 -2.01
C ASP A 63 -10.10 -5.88 -3.17
N HIS A 64 -9.86 -4.58 -2.98
CA HIS A 64 -10.08 -3.59 -4.02
C HIS A 64 -9.16 -3.80 -5.24
N LEU A 65 -7.87 -4.05 -5.02
CA LEU A 65 -6.93 -4.36 -6.10
C LEU A 65 -7.36 -5.60 -6.89
N ALA A 66 -7.89 -6.63 -6.21
CA ALA A 66 -8.43 -7.80 -6.88
C ALA A 66 -9.64 -7.45 -7.77
N THR A 67 -10.50 -6.51 -7.34
CA THR A 67 -11.65 -6.05 -8.14
C THR A 67 -11.25 -5.22 -9.35
N LEU A 68 -10.17 -4.43 -9.28
CA LEU A 68 -9.66 -3.62 -10.41
C LEU A 68 -9.21 -4.49 -11.59
N GLY A 69 -8.67 -5.64 -11.30
CA GLY A 69 -8.24 -6.65 -12.28
C GLY A 69 -6.92 -6.30 -13.01
N PRO A 70 -6.39 -7.27 -13.78
CA PRO A 70 -5.01 -7.23 -14.26
C PRO A 70 -4.73 -6.07 -15.22
N VAL A 71 -5.65 -5.71 -16.08
CA VAL A 71 -5.43 -4.65 -17.09
C VAL A 71 -5.32 -3.28 -16.44
N ARG A 72 -6.15 -2.96 -15.45
CA ARG A 72 -6.05 -1.70 -14.69
C ARG A 72 -4.78 -1.67 -13.85
N LEU A 73 -4.45 -2.78 -13.21
CA LEU A 73 -3.23 -2.88 -12.40
C LEU A 73 -1.95 -2.66 -13.21
N THR A 74 -1.90 -3.01 -14.50
CA THR A 74 -0.74 -2.73 -15.35
C THR A 74 -0.53 -1.25 -15.65
N GLN A 75 -1.54 -0.39 -15.44
CA GLN A 75 -1.41 1.05 -15.57
C GLN A 75 -0.70 1.68 -14.36
N HIS A 76 -0.63 0.98 -13.24
CA HIS A 76 0.09 1.38 -12.05
C HIS A 76 1.50 0.79 -12.02
N HIS A 77 2.46 1.54 -11.52
CA HIS A 77 3.77 0.97 -11.22
C HIS A 77 3.67 0.04 -10.01
N THR A 78 4.09 -1.21 -10.14
CA THR A 78 4.07 -2.20 -9.05
C THR A 78 4.74 -1.69 -7.77
N ALA A 79 5.87 -0.95 -7.92
CA ALA A 79 6.54 -0.34 -6.77
C ALA A 79 5.67 0.72 -6.07
N SER A 80 4.82 1.45 -6.80
CA SER A 80 3.89 2.43 -6.22
C SER A 80 2.79 1.74 -5.41
N LEU A 81 2.20 0.67 -5.94
CA LEU A 81 1.20 -0.13 -5.23
C LEU A 81 1.76 -0.77 -3.97
N ALA A 82 2.98 -1.34 -4.06
CA ALA A 82 3.67 -1.89 -2.90
C ALA A 82 3.94 -0.82 -1.82
N HIS A 83 4.39 0.38 -2.22
CA HIS A 83 4.56 1.51 -1.32
C HIS A 83 3.24 1.93 -0.65
N GLN A 84 2.14 2.01 -1.40
CA GLN A 84 0.82 2.33 -0.86
C GLN A 84 0.36 1.29 0.16
N TRP A 85 0.49 0.02 -0.14
CA TRP A 85 0.05 -1.06 0.72
C TRP A 85 0.89 -1.23 1.99
N VAL A 86 2.21 -1.00 1.91
CA VAL A 86 3.13 -1.15 3.05
C VAL A 86 3.29 0.17 3.79
N GLU A 87 3.87 1.19 3.14
CA GLU A 87 4.34 2.38 3.83
C GLU A 87 3.21 3.38 4.12
N GLN A 88 2.25 3.57 3.20
CA GLN A 88 1.14 4.48 3.47
C GLN A 88 0.20 3.93 4.53
N VAL A 89 -0.05 2.61 4.55
CA VAL A 89 -0.84 2.00 5.64
C VAL A 89 -0.10 2.10 6.98
N GLU A 90 1.23 1.92 6.98
CA GLU A 90 2.03 2.06 8.21
C GLU A 90 2.05 3.50 8.73
N ALA A 91 2.00 4.50 7.85
CA ALA A 91 1.94 5.92 8.24
C ALA A 91 0.67 6.28 9.05
N LEU A 92 -0.38 5.47 9.02
CA LEU A 92 -1.57 5.66 9.85
C LEU A 92 -1.33 5.39 11.34
N ASP A 93 -0.29 4.60 11.68
CA ASP A 93 0.02 4.21 13.06
C ASP A 93 0.19 5.43 13.98
N GLY A 94 1.03 6.37 13.59
CA GLY A 94 1.33 7.56 14.37
C GLY A 94 0.09 8.40 14.70
N PHE A 95 -0.85 8.49 13.78
CA PHE A 95 -2.09 9.20 13.99
C PHE A 95 -2.98 8.51 15.03
N VAL A 96 -3.19 7.19 14.90
CA VAL A 96 -4.13 6.45 15.75
C VAL A 96 -3.53 6.18 17.13
N ALA A 97 -2.29 5.68 17.18
CA ALA A 97 -1.68 5.27 18.43
C ALA A 97 -1.19 6.45 19.28
N ARG A 98 -0.75 7.54 18.65
CA ARG A 98 -0.09 8.65 19.35
C ARG A 98 -0.88 9.96 19.30
N PHE A 99 -1.13 10.48 18.08
CA PHE A 99 -1.74 11.81 17.92
C PHE A 99 -3.17 11.86 18.46
N TRP A 100 -4.01 10.88 18.15
CA TRP A 100 -5.41 10.87 18.56
C TRP A 100 -5.59 10.73 20.08
N VAL A 101 -4.75 9.92 20.71
CA VAL A 101 -4.70 9.77 22.17
C VAL A 101 -4.23 11.08 22.81
N GLN A 102 -3.16 11.66 22.29
CA GLN A 102 -2.59 12.90 22.82
C GLN A 102 -3.55 14.10 22.69
N MET A 103 -4.35 14.14 21.63
CA MET A 103 -5.38 15.17 21.46
C MET A 103 -6.41 15.16 22.60
N ARG A 104 -6.76 13.98 23.12
CA ARG A 104 -7.66 13.86 24.29
C ARG A 104 -6.97 14.31 25.57
N LEU A 105 -5.69 13.94 25.74
CA LEU A 105 -4.92 14.33 26.91
C LEU A 105 -4.68 15.84 26.99
N VAL A 106 -4.47 16.51 25.87
CA VAL A 106 -4.31 17.98 25.80
C VAL A 106 -5.55 18.73 26.27
N MET A 107 -6.73 18.15 26.13
CA MET A 107 -7.97 18.78 26.65
C MET A 107 -8.17 18.50 28.14
N LEU A 108 -7.97 17.23 28.54
CA LEU A 108 -8.33 16.79 29.89
C LEU A 108 -7.29 17.21 30.95
N VAL A 109 -6.01 16.98 30.67
CA VAL A 109 -4.94 17.21 31.69
C VAL A 109 -4.80 18.68 32.06
N PRO A 110 -4.69 19.64 31.11
CA PRO A 110 -4.61 21.05 31.44
C PRO A 110 -5.88 21.56 32.14
N LEU A 111 -7.05 21.07 31.76
CA LEU A 111 -8.31 21.45 32.41
C LEU A 111 -8.34 21.03 33.88
N VAL A 112 -7.95 19.78 34.18
CA VAL A 112 -7.87 19.29 35.56
C VAL A 112 -6.84 20.10 36.35
N ILE A 113 -5.68 20.37 35.78
CA ILE A 113 -4.64 21.19 36.45
C ILE A 113 -5.15 22.60 36.71
N LEU A 114 -5.83 23.22 35.72
CA LEU A 114 -6.38 24.56 35.86
C LEU A 114 -7.40 24.66 36.99
N VAL A 115 -8.29 23.65 37.10
CA VAL A 115 -9.26 23.58 38.20
C VAL A 115 -8.56 23.45 39.56
N LEU A 116 -7.55 22.59 39.65
CA LEU A 116 -6.78 22.42 40.89
C LEU A 116 -6.01 23.68 41.28
N VAL A 117 -5.40 24.37 40.31
CA VAL A 117 -4.69 25.63 40.56
C VAL A 117 -5.68 26.75 40.92
N ALA A 118 -6.83 26.86 40.23
CA ALA A 118 -7.85 27.84 40.52
C ALA A 118 -8.44 27.73 41.94
N TRP A 119 -8.49 26.49 42.47
CA TRP A 119 -8.91 26.23 43.84
C TRP A 119 -7.90 26.78 44.86
N GLN A 120 -6.62 26.78 44.54
CA GLN A 120 -5.56 27.27 45.43
C GLN A 120 -5.32 28.77 45.24
N ASP A 121 -5.30 29.22 44.00
CA ASP A 121 -5.01 30.61 43.60
C ASP A 121 -5.62 30.88 42.21
N TRP A 122 -6.71 31.65 42.19
CA TRP A 122 -7.39 31.98 40.93
C TRP A 122 -6.57 32.87 40.00
N LEU A 123 -5.67 33.70 40.54
CA LEU A 123 -4.83 34.60 39.73
C LEU A 123 -3.73 33.81 39.01
N ALA A 124 -3.09 32.85 39.69
CA ALA A 124 -2.16 31.91 39.07
C ALA A 124 -2.84 31.08 37.96
N ALA A 125 -4.10 30.65 38.19
CA ALA A 125 -4.88 29.94 37.16
C ALA A 125 -5.15 30.82 35.94
N ILE A 126 -5.47 32.09 36.10
CA ILE A 126 -5.66 33.03 34.99
C ILE A 126 -4.33 33.24 34.22
N LEU A 127 -3.19 33.37 34.90
CA LEU A 127 -1.89 33.47 34.23
C LEU A 127 -1.58 32.25 33.36
N LEU A 128 -1.86 31.04 33.86
CA LEU A 128 -1.70 29.82 33.08
C LEU A 128 -2.71 29.75 31.92
N ALA A 129 -4.00 30.10 32.20
CA ALA A 129 -5.05 30.04 31.18
C ALA A 129 -4.83 31.04 30.05
N LEU A 130 -4.27 32.24 30.33
CA LEU A 130 -3.98 33.25 29.32
C LEU A 130 -2.86 32.85 28.37
N THR A 131 -1.89 32.07 28.88
CA THR A 131 -0.76 31.59 28.09
C THR A 131 -1.08 30.31 27.30
N ALA A 132 -2.07 29.54 27.74
CA ALA A 132 -2.45 28.26 27.09
C ALA A 132 -2.86 28.40 25.62
N PRO A 133 -3.71 29.39 25.20
CA PRO A 133 -4.12 29.53 23.80
C PRO A 133 -3.00 29.96 22.86
N LEU A 134 -1.95 30.58 23.38
CA LEU A 134 -0.83 31.09 22.60
C LEU A 134 -0.10 29.93 21.90
N ILE A 135 0.00 28.80 22.57
CA ILE A 135 0.67 27.60 22.06
C ILE A 135 -0.05 27.00 20.84
N PRO A 136 -1.35 26.60 20.91
CA PRO A 136 -2.06 26.09 19.74
C PRO A 136 -2.19 27.14 18.62
N LEU A 137 -2.26 28.44 18.94
CA LEU A 137 -2.26 29.49 17.93
C LEU A 137 -0.97 29.50 17.11
N PHE A 138 0.19 29.46 17.76
CA PHE A 138 1.48 29.35 17.07
C PHE A 138 1.65 28.02 16.36
N MET A 139 1.18 26.91 16.95
CA MET A 139 1.18 25.61 16.28
C MET A 139 0.34 25.60 15.01
N ALA A 140 -0.83 26.21 15.00
CA ALA A 140 -1.66 26.33 13.80
C ALA A 140 -0.96 27.16 12.71
N LEU A 141 -0.35 28.30 13.10
CA LEU A 141 0.36 29.17 12.19
C LEU A 141 1.57 28.49 11.52
N VAL A 142 2.34 27.74 12.30
CA VAL A 142 3.51 27.00 11.82
C VAL A 142 3.09 25.72 11.12
N GLY A 143 2.02 25.05 11.61
CA GLY A 143 1.50 23.79 11.07
C GLY A 143 0.97 23.89 9.64
N MET A 144 0.31 25.02 9.28
CA MET A 144 -0.14 25.25 7.90
C MET A 144 1.03 25.27 6.89
N GLY A 145 2.20 25.77 7.31
CA GLY A 145 3.42 25.69 6.48
C GLY A 145 4.02 24.28 6.40
N ALA A 146 3.90 23.49 7.46
CA ALA A 146 4.46 22.14 7.52
C ALA A 146 3.75 21.14 6.60
N GLU A 147 2.44 21.25 6.45
CA GLU A 147 1.64 20.34 5.62
C GLU A 147 2.01 20.46 4.13
N ALA A 148 2.13 21.68 3.62
CA ALA A 148 2.56 21.92 2.24
C ALA A 148 3.99 21.40 1.99
N LEU A 149 4.92 21.62 2.93
CA LEU A 149 6.30 21.14 2.83
C LEU A 149 6.39 19.60 2.89
N ASN A 150 5.58 18.94 3.71
CA ASN A 150 5.54 17.48 3.77
C ASN A 150 5.04 16.89 2.45
N ARG A 151 3.98 17.45 1.85
CA ARG A 151 3.48 17.00 0.54
C ARG A 151 4.56 17.13 -0.54
N GLU A 152 5.28 18.25 -0.58
CA GLU A 152 6.41 18.44 -1.50
C GLU A 152 7.55 17.44 -1.25
N GLN A 153 7.83 17.10 0.00
CA GLN A 153 8.85 16.11 0.38
C GLN A 153 8.47 14.71 -0.10
N PHE A 154 7.21 14.27 0.06
CA PHE A 154 6.73 12.97 -0.44
C PHE A 154 6.90 12.85 -1.95
N VAL A 155 6.53 13.88 -2.71
CA VAL A 155 6.73 13.90 -4.16
C VAL A 155 8.22 13.80 -4.54
N ALA A 156 9.10 14.45 -3.78
CA ALA A 156 10.54 14.40 -4.03
C ALA A 156 11.14 13.02 -3.75
N VAL A 157 10.70 12.34 -2.68
CA VAL A 157 11.10 10.94 -2.36
C VAL A 157 10.65 9.99 -3.47
N ALA A 158 9.38 10.05 -3.86
CA ALA A 158 8.85 9.18 -4.92
C ALA A 158 9.62 9.37 -6.23
N ARG A 159 9.95 10.62 -6.58
CA ARG A 159 10.73 10.96 -7.77
C ARG A 159 12.16 10.42 -7.69
N LEU A 160 12.84 10.59 -6.54
CA LEU A 160 14.18 10.06 -6.31
C LEU A 160 14.22 8.53 -6.42
N SER A 161 13.27 7.85 -5.78
CA SER A 161 13.14 6.40 -5.82
C SER A 161 12.90 5.88 -7.25
N ALA A 162 12.00 6.51 -8.00
CA ALA A 162 11.72 6.16 -9.38
C ALA A 162 12.97 6.31 -10.26
N HIS A 163 13.69 7.46 -10.16
CA HIS A 163 14.93 7.68 -10.87
C HIS A 163 16.01 6.64 -10.52
N PHE A 164 16.17 6.32 -9.26
CA PHE A 164 17.17 5.35 -8.80
C PHE A 164 16.88 3.95 -9.36
N VAL A 165 15.65 3.46 -9.19
CA VAL A 165 15.22 2.13 -9.67
C VAL A 165 15.38 2.03 -11.19
N ASP A 166 14.99 3.06 -11.94
CA ASP A 166 15.12 3.10 -13.39
C ASP A 166 16.60 3.01 -13.84
N ARG A 167 17.50 3.74 -13.17
CA ARG A 167 18.94 3.69 -13.47
C ARG A 167 19.58 2.35 -13.09
N VAL A 168 19.16 1.72 -11.98
CA VAL A 168 19.61 0.39 -11.58
C VAL A 168 19.14 -0.67 -12.60
N ARG A 169 17.88 -0.62 -13.03
CA ARG A 169 17.35 -1.52 -14.08
C ARG A 169 18.08 -1.36 -15.41
N GLY A 170 18.42 -0.12 -15.77
CA GLY A 170 19.14 0.22 -17.01
C GLY A 170 20.67 0.17 -16.91
N ILE A 171 21.27 -0.35 -15.83
CA ILE A 171 22.71 -0.21 -15.55
C ILE A 171 23.60 -0.82 -16.64
N THR A 172 23.18 -1.92 -17.22
CA THR A 172 23.90 -2.57 -18.34
C THR A 172 23.94 -1.64 -19.55
N THR A 173 22.80 -1.06 -19.93
CA THR A 173 22.70 -0.11 -21.04
C THR A 173 23.53 1.14 -20.78
N LEU A 174 23.44 1.70 -19.55
CA LEU A 174 24.23 2.86 -19.17
C LEU A 174 25.74 2.61 -19.26
N ARG A 175 26.20 1.42 -18.88
CA ARG A 175 27.62 1.02 -19.01
C ARG A 175 28.02 0.84 -20.46
N LEU A 176 27.21 0.17 -21.27
CA LEU A 176 27.49 -0.06 -22.69
C LEU A 176 27.66 1.25 -23.49
N PHE A 177 26.83 2.25 -23.16
CA PHE A 177 26.86 3.56 -23.83
C PHE A 177 27.72 4.60 -23.10
N GLY A 178 28.47 4.22 -22.07
CA GLY A 178 29.35 5.15 -21.32
C GLY A 178 28.57 6.26 -20.57
N ALA A 179 27.27 6.12 -20.40
CA ALA A 179 26.38 7.12 -19.80
C ALA A 179 26.37 7.11 -18.26
N GLY A 180 27.17 6.27 -17.62
CA GLY A 180 27.25 6.15 -16.16
C GLY A 180 27.49 7.47 -15.41
N PRO A 181 28.50 8.29 -15.78
CA PRO A 181 28.75 9.57 -15.11
C PRO A 181 27.58 10.54 -15.18
N ARG A 182 26.88 10.61 -16.32
CA ARG A 182 25.69 11.46 -16.49
C ARG A 182 24.54 10.98 -15.61
N ALA A 183 24.27 9.67 -15.59
CA ALA A 183 23.23 9.09 -14.72
C ALA A 183 23.52 9.34 -13.24
N THR A 184 24.79 9.27 -12.81
CA THR A 184 25.19 9.60 -11.45
C THR A 184 24.89 11.06 -11.12
N LEU A 185 25.19 12.00 -12.00
CA LEU A 185 24.91 13.43 -11.80
C LEU A 185 23.41 13.69 -11.66
N GLU A 186 22.57 13.03 -12.45
CA GLU A 186 21.12 13.15 -12.38
C GLU A 186 20.56 12.63 -11.03
N VAL A 187 21.06 11.48 -10.54
CA VAL A 187 20.68 10.95 -9.22
C VAL A 187 21.16 11.86 -8.10
N VAL A 188 22.39 12.38 -8.18
CA VAL A 188 22.93 13.33 -7.18
C VAL A 188 22.10 14.61 -7.16
N ALA A 189 21.68 15.15 -8.29
CA ALA A 189 20.83 16.34 -8.36
C ALA A 189 19.46 16.09 -7.71
N ALA A 190 18.85 14.93 -7.97
CA ALA A 190 17.58 14.54 -7.34
C ALA A 190 17.71 14.35 -5.81
N ALA A 191 18.82 13.74 -5.38
CA ALA A 191 19.13 13.56 -3.96
C ALA A 191 19.37 14.91 -3.26
N ASP A 192 20.02 15.88 -3.93
CA ASP A 192 20.24 17.21 -3.37
C ASP A 192 18.93 18.03 -3.28
N ASP A 193 18.00 17.89 -4.24
CA ASP A 193 16.67 18.49 -4.14
C ASP A 193 15.89 17.91 -2.94
N TYR A 194 15.90 16.59 -2.78
CA TYR A 194 15.31 15.93 -1.60
C TYR A 194 15.95 16.43 -0.29
N ARG A 195 17.28 16.50 -0.22
CA ARG A 195 18.00 17.01 0.94
C ARG A 195 17.57 18.45 1.31
N ARG A 196 17.47 19.33 0.33
CA ARG A 196 17.04 20.73 0.54
C ARG A 196 15.61 20.82 1.09
N ARG A 197 14.70 20.01 0.57
CA ARG A 197 13.29 19.96 1.05
C ARG A 197 13.21 19.39 2.45
N SER A 198 13.90 18.27 2.72
CA SER A 198 13.97 17.67 4.06
C SER A 198 14.54 18.64 5.10
N LEU A 199 15.59 19.41 4.75
CA LEU A 199 16.13 20.42 5.65
C LEU A 199 15.15 21.58 5.93
N ARG A 200 14.31 21.96 4.96
CA ARG A 200 13.26 22.98 5.21
C ARG A 200 12.21 22.45 6.18
N THR A 201 11.75 21.23 5.99
CA THR A 201 10.80 20.58 6.90
C THR A 201 11.36 20.46 8.32
N LEU A 202 12.61 19.99 8.45
CA LEU A 202 13.29 19.91 9.73
C LEU A 202 13.47 21.28 10.42
N ARG A 203 13.87 22.31 9.68
CA ARG A 203 13.99 23.69 10.23
C ARG A 203 12.67 24.19 10.79
N LEU A 204 11.56 23.92 10.08
CA LEU A 204 10.24 24.32 10.54
C LEU A 204 9.81 23.53 11.79
N ALA A 205 10.10 22.22 11.85
CA ALA A 205 9.83 21.39 13.02
C ALA A 205 10.64 21.85 14.24
N PHE A 206 11.94 22.16 14.07
CA PHE A 206 12.77 22.72 15.15
C PHE A 206 12.30 24.09 15.60
N LEU A 207 11.90 24.97 14.67
CA LEU A 207 11.37 26.30 15.00
C LEU A 207 10.09 26.17 15.83
N SER A 208 9.19 25.27 15.45
CA SER A 208 7.96 24.98 16.20
C SER A 208 8.26 24.58 17.64
N SER A 209 9.20 23.65 17.83
CA SER A 209 9.59 23.17 19.16
C SER A 209 10.27 24.27 19.98
N ALA A 210 11.13 25.07 19.37
CA ALA A 210 11.82 26.18 20.05
C ALA A 210 10.85 27.27 20.51
N VAL A 211 9.89 27.64 19.66
CA VAL A 211 8.85 28.63 19.99
C VAL A 211 7.97 28.15 21.16
N LEU A 212 7.55 26.87 21.09
CA LEU A 212 6.78 26.24 22.16
C LEU A 212 7.52 26.23 23.49
N GLU A 213 8.80 25.84 23.47
CA GLU A 213 9.65 25.80 24.66
C GLU A 213 9.84 27.20 25.26
N PHE A 214 10.05 28.20 24.41
CA PHE A 214 10.19 29.61 24.84
C PHE A 214 8.93 30.10 25.54
N PHE A 215 7.75 29.96 24.92
CA PHE A 215 6.52 30.48 25.53
C PHE A 215 6.12 29.74 26.80
N SER A 216 6.31 28.42 26.84
CA SER A 216 6.05 27.66 28.08
C SER A 216 7.01 28.04 29.19
N SER A 217 8.29 28.27 28.89
CA SER A 217 9.28 28.70 29.89
C SER A 217 8.99 30.11 30.41
N VAL A 218 8.60 31.02 29.54
CA VAL A 218 8.17 32.39 29.93
C VAL A 218 6.94 32.30 30.83
N ALA A 219 5.94 31.48 30.46
CA ALA A 219 4.74 31.31 31.27
C ALA A 219 5.05 30.77 32.69
N ILE A 220 5.90 29.75 32.76
CA ILE A 220 6.33 29.18 34.05
C ILE A 220 7.10 30.24 34.86
N ALA A 221 7.97 31.01 34.22
CA ALA A 221 8.73 32.08 34.90
C ALA A 221 7.82 33.20 35.47
N VAL A 222 6.80 33.62 34.73
CA VAL A 222 5.81 34.60 35.20
C VAL A 222 5.05 34.08 36.43
N VAL A 223 4.59 32.81 36.39
CA VAL A 223 3.93 32.19 37.54
C VAL A 223 4.91 32.05 38.73
N ALA A 224 6.17 31.71 38.48
CA ALA A 224 7.19 31.60 39.53
C ALA A 224 7.49 32.95 40.20
N ILE A 225 7.60 34.01 39.40
CA ILE A 225 7.77 35.36 39.90
C ILE A 225 6.58 35.81 40.76
N TYR A 226 5.37 35.58 40.27
CA TYR A 226 4.14 35.86 41.01
C TYR A 226 4.11 35.16 42.37
N ILE A 227 4.35 33.86 42.39
CA ILE A 227 4.35 33.06 43.63
C ILE A 227 5.50 33.49 44.55
N GLY A 228 6.70 33.78 44.02
CA GLY A 228 7.85 34.24 44.82
C GLY A 228 7.54 35.53 45.52
N PHE A 229 7.07 36.55 44.84
CA PHE A 229 6.69 37.85 45.46
C PHE A 229 5.46 37.73 46.37
N GLY A 230 4.51 36.85 46.04
CA GLY A 230 3.38 36.55 46.92
C GLY A 230 3.80 35.98 48.26
N LEU A 231 4.70 34.97 48.27
CA LEU A 231 5.24 34.37 49.47
C LEU A 231 6.13 35.32 50.32
N LEU A 232 6.75 36.31 49.66
CA LEU A 232 7.50 37.38 50.36
C LEU A 232 6.59 38.45 50.96
N GLY A 233 5.28 38.47 50.58
CA GLY A 233 4.34 39.46 51.07
C GLY A 233 4.38 40.78 50.31
N ASP A 234 5.11 40.86 49.17
CA ASP A 234 5.27 42.08 48.38
C ASP A 234 4.06 42.38 47.48
N ILE A 235 3.14 41.42 47.33
CA ILE A 235 1.91 41.60 46.54
C ILE A 235 0.71 41.86 47.47
N PRO A 236 0.20 43.12 47.54
CA PRO A 236 -0.84 43.51 48.51
C PRO A 236 -2.27 43.22 48.03
N PHE A 237 -2.46 42.52 46.91
CA PHE A 237 -3.80 42.28 46.32
C PHE A 237 -4.03 40.82 45.90
N GLY A 238 -5.31 40.43 45.84
CA GLY A 238 -5.75 39.13 45.38
C GLY A 238 -5.40 37.99 46.34
N PRO A 239 -5.38 36.73 45.86
CA PRO A 239 -5.13 35.56 46.68
C PRO A 239 -3.66 35.42 47.13
N ALA A 240 -2.77 36.28 46.65
CA ALA A 240 -1.34 36.28 47.01
C ALA A 240 -1.10 36.41 48.50
N GLN A 241 -2.00 37.08 49.26
CA GLN A 241 -1.90 37.25 50.71
C GLN A 241 -2.13 35.98 51.51
N ASP A 242 -2.88 35.04 50.93
CA ASP A 242 -3.23 33.73 51.56
C ASP A 242 -2.31 32.59 51.07
N LEU A 243 -1.30 32.89 50.25
CA LEU A 243 -0.37 31.92 49.71
C LEU A 243 0.42 31.22 50.82
N THR A 244 0.35 29.91 50.87
CA THR A 244 1.17 29.08 51.75
C THR A 244 2.33 28.48 50.97
N LEU A 245 3.37 28.01 51.67
CA LEU A 245 4.47 27.30 51.04
C LEU A 245 3.97 26.09 50.24
N PHE A 246 3.00 25.35 50.79
CA PHE A 246 2.35 24.21 50.09
C PHE A 246 1.66 24.64 48.79
N SER A 247 0.78 25.65 48.84
CA SER A 247 0.04 26.10 47.65
C SER A 247 0.98 26.64 46.58
N GLY A 248 1.95 27.48 46.93
CA GLY A 248 2.94 28.01 46.01
C GLY A 248 3.79 26.92 45.36
N LEU A 249 4.29 25.98 46.13
CA LEU A 249 5.06 24.84 45.64
C LEU A 249 4.22 23.91 44.75
N LEU A 250 2.96 23.65 45.09
CA LEU A 250 2.07 22.84 44.31
C LEU A 250 1.81 23.48 42.93
N ILE A 251 1.55 24.79 42.85
CA ILE A 251 1.35 25.50 41.59
C ILE A 251 2.61 25.47 40.74
N LEU A 252 3.80 25.71 41.34
CA LEU A 252 5.08 25.64 40.62
C LEU A 252 5.37 24.25 40.05
N LEU A 253 5.01 23.17 40.78
CA LEU A 253 5.16 21.80 40.30
C LEU A 253 4.13 21.42 39.23
N LEU A 254 2.92 22.01 39.25
CA LEU A 254 1.87 21.76 38.28
C LEU A 254 2.06 22.55 36.98
N ALA A 255 2.71 23.73 37.02
CA ALA A 255 2.90 24.59 35.85
C ALA A 255 3.64 23.90 34.68
N PRO A 256 4.75 23.17 34.86
CA PRO A 256 5.36 22.37 33.78
C PRO A 256 4.45 21.26 33.26
N GLU A 257 3.73 20.57 34.15
CA GLU A 257 2.80 19.48 33.78
C GLU A 257 1.59 20.00 32.98
N PHE A 258 1.19 21.26 33.18
CA PHE A 258 0.15 21.92 32.41
C PHE A 258 0.53 22.05 30.92
N PHE A 259 1.78 22.37 30.63
CA PHE A 259 2.29 22.56 29.26
C PHE A 259 2.76 21.25 28.61
N GLN A 260 3.05 20.19 29.40
CA GLN A 260 3.58 18.94 28.87
C GLN A 260 2.70 18.27 27.80
N PRO A 261 1.36 18.13 27.95
CA PRO A 261 0.52 17.56 26.91
C PRO A 261 0.56 18.36 25.60
N LEU A 262 0.64 19.68 25.67
CA LEU A 262 0.72 20.57 24.52
C LEU A 262 2.05 20.38 23.76
N ARG A 263 3.17 20.26 24.50
CA ARG A 263 4.49 19.95 23.90
C ARG A 263 4.48 18.61 23.18
N THR A 264 3.92 17.58 23.81
CA THR A 264 3.83 16.23 23.22
C THR A 264 2.92 16.22 22.00
N LEU A 265 1.81 16.96 22.01
CA LEU A 265 0.95 17.11 20.82
C LEU A 265 1.70 17.73 19.65
N SER A 266 2.54 18.74 19.92
CA SER A 266 3.37 19.39 18.90
C SER A 266 4.30 18.39 18.22
N GLN A 267 4.92 17.49 18.98
CA GLN A 267 5.79 16.44 18.44
C GLN A 267 5.03 15.47 17.53
N PHE A 268 3.79 15.10 17.91
CA PHE A 268 2.95 14.18 17.13
C PHE A 268 2.17 14.85 16.00
N TYR A 269 2.26 16.16 15.83
CA TYR A 269 1.60 16.86 14.73
C TYR A 269 2.12 16.40 13.35
N HIS A 270 3.39 16.01 13.30
CA HIS A 270 4.00 15.41 12.11
C HIS A 270 3.37 14.07 11.73
N ASP A 271 3.04 13.24 12.72
CA ASP A 271 2.32 11.98 12.50
C ASP A 271 0.95 12.20 11.87
N ARG A 272 0.22 13.25 12.29
CA ARG A 272 -1.04 13.64 11.67
C ARG A 272 -0.86 14.02 10.20
N ALA A 273 0.12 14.86 9.88
CA ALA A 273 0.36 15.30 8.51
C ALA A 273 0.73 14.12 7.59
N SER A 274 1.58 13.21 8.07
CA SER A 274 1.96 11.98 7.35
C SER A 274 0.77 11.07 7.10
N ALA A 275 -0.08 10.87 8.11
CA ALA A 275 -1.26 10.02 8.00
C ALA A 275 -2.31 10.60 7.04
N LEU A 276 -2.50 11.92 7.01
CA LEU A 276 -3.42 12.57 6.07
C LEU A 276 -2.94 12.41 4.63
N ALA A 277 -1.66 12.64 4.36
CA ALA A 277 -1.09 12.43 3.02
C ALA A 277 -1.20 10.98 2.57
N ALA A 278 -0.95 10.01 3.48
CA ALA A 278 -1.15 8.60 3.22
C ALA A 278 -2.61 8.25 2.96
N ALA A 279 -3.53 8.78 3.75
CA ALA A 279 -4.97 8.56 3.57
C ALA A 279 -5.49 9.13 2.24
N GLU A 280 -4.99 10.28 1.78
CA GLU A 280 -5.30 10.82 0.45
C GLU A 280 -4.86 9.86 -0.66
N GLY A 281 -3.64 9.31 -0.57
CA GLY A 281 -3.13 8.34 -1.55
C GLY A 281 -3.91 7.03 -1.56
N LEU A 282 -4.24 6.49 -0.38
CA LEU A 282 -5.06 5.29 -0.23
C LEU A 282 -6.50 5.53 -0.71
N TRP A 283 -7.07 6.69 -0.40
CA TRP A 283 -8.40 7.07 -0.86
C TRP A 283 -8.47 7.19 -2.38
N ALA A 284 -7.47 7.81 -3.01
CA ALA A 284 -7.39 7.90 -4.47
C ALA A 284 -7.42 6.50 -5.12
N LEU A 285 -6.63 5.55 -4.58
CA LEU A 285 -6.63 4.17 -5.05
C LEU A 285 -7.98 3.47 -4.82
N LEU A 286 -8.56 3.57 -3.62
CA LEU A 286 -9.83 2.93 -3.27
C LEU A 286 -11.04 3.56 -3.97
N SER A 287 -10.91 4.79 -4.48
CA SER A 287 -11.94 5.49 -5.24
C SER A 287 -11.93 5.15 -6.72
N GLU A 288 -10.90 4.43 -7.20
CA GLU A 288 -10.87 3.96 -8.57
C GLU A 288 -11.98 2.93 -8.78
N GLN A 289 -12.86 3.21 -9.73
CA GLN A 289 -13.95 2.30 -10.00
C GLN A 289 -13.46 1.13 -10.86
N PRO A 290 -13.78 -0.13 -10.48
CA PRO A 290 -13.66 -1.26 -11.36
C PRO A 290 -14.47 -0.99 -12.63
N ASP A 291 -14.05 -1.56 -13.74
CA ASP A 291 -14.80 -1.42 -14.98
C ASP A 291 -16.22 -2.01 -14.80
N ALA A 292 -17.22 -1.16 -14.65
CA ALA A 292 -18.59 -1.59 -14.30
C ALA A 292 -19.18 -2.57 -15.33
N GLN A 293 -18.76 -2.45 -16.59
CA GLN A 293 -19.16 -3.34 -17.67
C GLN A 293 -18.50 -4.73 -17.59
N ARG A 294 -17.43 -4.87 -16.79
CA ARG A 294 -16.75 -6.13 -16.57
C ARG A 294 -17.63 -7.18 -15.85
N HIS A 295 -18.60 -6.72 -15.08
CA HIS A 295 -19.48 -7.57 -14.27
C HIS A 295 -20.88 -7.78 -14.88
N ALA A 296 -21.19 -7.12 -16.02
CA ALA A 296 -22.42 -7.36 -16.76
C ALA A 296 -22.31 -8.66 -17.57
N VAL A 297 -22.08 -9.78 -16.86
CA VAL A 297 -22.11 -11.10 -17.43
C VAL A 297 -23.57 -11.52 -17.51
N GLN A 298 -24.12 -11.65 -18.72
CA GLN A 298 -25.39 -12.33 -18.91
C GLN A 298 -25.10 -13.83 -19.06
N PRO A 299 -25.65 -14.68 -18.18
CA PRO A 299 -25.42 -16.12 -18.27
C PRO A 299 -26.08 -16.66 -19.54
N LEU A 300 -25.37 -17.53 -20.25
CA LEU A 300 -25.94 -18.37 -21.31
C LEU A 300 -26.76 -19.50 -20.65
N ALA A 301 -27.69 -20.09 -21.43
CA ALA A 301 -28.45 -21.24 -20.94
C ALA A 301 -27.52 -22.38 -20.52
N GLU A 302 -27.90 -23.17 -19.48
CA GLU A 302 -27.13 -24.26 -18.88
C GLU A 302 -26.80 -25.25 -20.01
N ASP A 303 -26.93 -25.81 -20.81
CA ASP A 303 -26.54 -26.74 -21.88
C ASP A 303 -26.09 -26.06 -23.19
N SER A 304 -25.71 -24.80 -23.15
CA SER A 304 -25.27 -24.12 -24.36
C SER A 304 -23.93 -24.69 -24.86
N PRO A 305 -23.80 -25.01 -26.14
CA PRO A 305 -22.49 -25.35 -26.71
C PRO A 305 -21.57 -24.10 -26.78
N LEU A 306 -22.10 -22.92 -26.50
CA LEU A 306 -21.44 -21.66 -26.57
C LEU A 306 -20.77 -21.34 -25.22
N LEU A 307 -19.47 -21.07 -25.24
CA LEU A 307 -18.70 -20.67 -24.03
C LEU A 307 -18.75 -19.18 -23.80
N VAL A 308 -18.50 -18.41 -24.86
CA VAL A 308 -18.48 -16.94 -24.81
C VAL A 308 -19.07 -16.38 -26.11
N SER A 309 -19.92 -15.36 -26.00
CA SER A 309 -20.44 -14.60 -27.14
C SER A 309 -20.21 -13.12 -26.91
N LEU A 310 -19.64 -12.46 -27.90
CA LEU A 310 -19.54 -11.01 -27.99
C LEU A 310 -20.55 -10.54 -29.02
N GLN A 311 -21.40 -9.57 -28.67
CA GLN A 311 -22.44 -9.01 -29.55
C GLN A 311 -22.29 -7.49 -29.64
N GLY A 312 -21.87 -7.01 -30.80
CA GLY A 312 -21.60 -5.59 -31.05
C GLY A 312 -20.55 -4.99 -30.13
N ALA A 313 -19.65 -5.82 -29.60
CA ALA A 313 -18.73 -5.46 -28.53
C ALA A 313 -17.67 -4.46 -29.03
N THR A 314 -17.48 -3.37 -28.29
CA THR A 314 -16.44 -2.36 -28.56
C THR A 314 -15.51 -2.21 -27.36
N LEU A 315 -14.27 -1.80 -27.59
CA LEU A 315 -13.33 -1.44 -26.54
C LEU A 315 -12.71 -0.07 -26.83
N GLU A 316 -12.75 0.78 -25.82
CA GLU A 316 -12.09 2.09 -25.85
C GLU A 316 -11.02 2.18 -24.76
N HIS A 317 -9.88 2.72 -25.11
CA HIS A 317 -8.83 3.06 -24.14
C HIS A 317 -8.75 4.56 -23.91
N ALA A 318 -8.66 4.97 -22.65
CA ALA A 318 -8.46 6.37 -22.29
C ALA A 318 -7.22 6.94 -23.02
N GLY A 319 -7.40 7.99 -23.81
CA GLY A 319 -6.35 8.65 -24.58
C GLY A 319 -6.03 8.04 -25.96
N ARG A 320 -6.57 6.87 -26.32
CA ARG A 320 -6.37 6.24 -27.64
C ARG A 320 -7.66 6.10 -28.46
N GLY A 321 -8.83 6.33 -27.84
CA GLY A 321 -10.12 6.10 -28.48
C GLY A 321 -10.44 4.63 -28.67
N ARG A 322 -11.27 4.32 -29.67
CA ARG A 322 -11.72 2.96 -29.96
C ARG A 322 -10.57 2.09 -30.47
N VAL A 323 -10.30 1.00 -29.75
CA VAL A 323 -9.22 0.03 -30.03
C VAL A 323 -9.76 -1.24 -30.66
N LEU A 324 -11.03 -1.62 -30.35
CA LEU A 324 -11.67 -2.81 -30.89
C LEU A 324 -13.16 -2.56 -31.14
N GLY A 325 -13.68 -3.18 -32.18
CA GLY A 325 -15.09 -3.32 -32.48
C GLY A 325 -15.71 -2.19 -33.36
N PRO A 326 -17.04 -2.25 -33.56
CA PRO A 326 -17.94 -3.30 -33.07
C PRO A 326 -17.62 -4.67 -33.64
N LEU A 327 -17.71 -5.71 -32.79
CA LEU A 327 -17.35 -7.08 -33.12
C LEU A 327 -18.42 -8.05 -32.60
N ASP A 328 -18.81 -8.98 -33.46
CA ASP A 328 -19.67 -10.12 -33.14
C ASP A 328 -18.82 -11.39 -33.22
N LEU A 329 -18.69 -12.14 -32.11
CA LEU A 329 -17.84 -13.34 -32.05
C LEU A 329 -18.40 -14.36 -31.08
N ASP A 330 -18.64 -15.56 -31.55
CA ASP A 330 -19.06 -16.72 -30.78
C ASP A 330 -17.92 -17.73 -30.64
N ILE A 331 -17.68 -18.21 -29.43
CA ILE A 331 -16.71 -19.27 -29.12
C ILE A 331 -17.48 -20.49 -28.62
N PHE A 332 -17.40 -21.58 -29.37
CA PHE A 332 -18.07 -22.84 -29.05
C PHE A 332 -17.11 -23.81 -28.33
N ARG A 333 -17.69 -24.78 -27.63
CA ARG A 333 -16.90 -25.85 -27.02
C ARG A 333 -16.19 -26.66 -28.12
N GLY A 334 -14.88 -26.86 -27.95
CA GLY A 334 -14.02 -27.54 -28.92
C GLY A 334 -13.52 -26.65 -30.08
N ASP A 335 -13.90 -25.36 -30.13
CA ASP A 335 -13.38 -24.45 -31.14
C ASP A 335 -11.87 -24.23 -30.98
N VAL A 336 -11.17 -24.15 -32.10
CA VAL A 336 -9.79 -23.67 -32.19
C VAL A 336 -9.77 -22.43 -33.09
N LEU A 337 -9.88 -21.27 -32.48
CA LEU A 337 -9.91 -19.99 -33.17
C LEU A 337 -8.49 -19.38 -33.24
N ALA A 338 -7.97 -19.20 -34.44
CA ALA A 338 -6.75 -18.43 -34.65
C ALA A 338 -7.06 -16.97 -34.99
N ILE A 339 -6.52 -16.03 -34.21
CA ILE A 339 -6.65 -14.59 -34.41
C ILE A 339 -5.36 -14.05 -35.01
N SER A 340 -5.43 -13.50 -36.20
CA SER A 340 -4.28 -12.91 -36.90
C SER A 340 -4.48 -11.40 -37.17
N GLY A 341 -3.41 -10.71 -37.53
CA GLY A 341 -3.42 -9.28 -37.86
C GLY A 341 -2.11 -8.59 -37.47
N PRO A 342 -1.86 -7.40 -37.98
CA PRO A 342 -0.65 -6.64 -37.67
C PRO A 342 -0.51 -6.31 -36.17
N SER A 343 0.70 -5.90 -35.76
CA SER A 343 0.91 -5.42 -34.39
C SER A 343 0.03 -4.20 -34.13
N GLY A 344 -0.65 -4.19 -32.97
CA GLY A 344 -1.61 -3.15 -32.64
C GLY A 344 -3.02 -3.32 -33.23
N ALA A 345 -3.32 -4.41 -33.94
CA ALA A 345 -4.65 -4.68 -34.51
C ALA A 345 -5.74 -4.96 -33.46
N GLY A 346 -5.41 -5.10 -32.16
CA GLY A 346 -6.38 -5.36 -31.11
C GLY A 346 -6.45 -6.83 -30.65
N LYS A 347 -5.55 -7.72 -31.09
CA LYS A 347 -5.57 -9.17 -30.75
C LYS A 347 -5.56 -9.43 -29.26
N SER A 348 -4.58 -8.87 -28.52
CA SER A 348 -4.49 -9.01 -27.06
C SER A 348 -5.69 -8.36 -26.36
N SER A 349 -6.20 -7.26 -26.87
CA SER A 349 -7.39 -6.60 -26.34
C SER A 349 -8.64 -7.48 -26.49
N LEU A 350 -8.76 -8.20 -27.59
CA LEU A 350 -9.85 -9.17 -27.80
C LEU A 350 -9.73 -10.34 -26.81
N LEU A 351 -8.53 -10.91 -26.63
CA LEU A 351 -8.32 -11.96 -25.62
C LEU A 351 -8.67 -11.46 -24.20
N GLN A 352 -8.27 -10.23 -23.84
CA GLN A 352 -8.61 -9.62 -22.54
C GLN A 352 -10.12 -9.42 -22.37
N MET A 353 -10.83 -9.07 -23.45
CA MET A 353 -12.28 -8.94 -23.44
C MET A 353 -12.96 -10.32 -23.31
N LEU A 354 -12.49 -11.34 -24.02
CA LEU A 354 -12.98 -12.72 -23.88
C LEU A 354 -12.76 -13.26 -22.46
N ALA A 355 -11.61 -12.95 -21.84
CA ALA A 355 -11.32 -13.29 -20.44
C ALA A 355 -12.18 -12.48 -19.44
N GLY A 356 -12.77 -11.34 -19.86
CA GLY A 356 -13.48 -10.42 -18.96
C GLY A 356 -12.55 -9.56 -18.10
N PHE A 357 -11.29 -9.39 -18.51
CA PHE A 357 -10.36 -8.46 -17.87
C PHE A 357 -10.69 -7.01 -18.17
N VAL A 358 -11.34 -6.78 -19.29
CA VAL A 358 -11.89 -5.48 -19.71
C VAL A 358 -13.36 -5.67 -20.09
N GLY A 359 -14.20 -4.68 -19.78
CA GLY A 359 -15.60 -4.67 -20.19
C GLY A 359 -15.76 -4.19 -21.63
N ALA A 360 -16.86 -4.56 -22.26
CA ALA A 360 -17.27 -3.95 -23.52
C ALA A 360 -17.72 -2.49 -23.29
N GLY A 361 -17.24 -1.56 -24.11
CA GLY A 361 -17.68 -0.16 -24.09
C GLY A 361 -19.14 -0.04 -24.52
N ASP A 362 -19.45 -0.59 -25.70
CA ASP A 362 -20.80 -0.84 -26.19
C ASP A 362 -20.93 -2.33 -26.51
N GLY A 363 -22.15 -2.83 -26.64
CA GLY A 363 -22.43 -4.23 -26.89
C GLY A 363 -22.49 -5.07 -25.61
N GLN A 364 -22.45 -6.39 -25.76
CA GLN A 364 -22.64 -7.33 -24.67
C GLN A 364 -21.63 -8.49 -24.75
N ARG A 365 -21.26 -9.00 -23.58
CA ARG A 365 -20.49 -10.25 -23.40
C ARG A 365 -21.34 -11.25 -22.64
N LEU A 366 -21.74 -12.31 -23.31
CA LEU A 366 -22.47 -13.44 -22.76
C LEU A 366 -21.49 -14.56 -22.45
N VAL A 367 -21.67 -15.29 -21.35
CA VAL A 367 -20.72 -16.31 -20.88
C VAL A 367 -21.46 -17.51 -20.33
N ALA A 368 -21.01 -18.72 -20.61
CA ALA A 368 -21.53 -19.92 -19.99
C ALA A 368 -21.27 -19.92 -18.47
N GLU A 369 -22.19 -20.49 -17.69
CA GLU A 369 -22.13 -20.46 -16.22
C GLU A 369 -20.88 -21.17 -15.67
N ASP A 370 -20.47 -22.25 -16.31
CA ASP A 370 -19.28 -23.04 -15.98
C ASP A 370 -18.00 -22.56 -16.65
N MET A 371 -18.05 -21.39 -17.34
CA MET A 371 -16.91 -20.88 -18.07
C MET A 371 -15.83 -20.35 -17.14
N HIS A 372 -14.71 -21.02 -17.16
CA HIS A 372 -13.43 -20.54 -16.65
C HIS A 372 -12.36 -20.75 -17.73
N PHE A 373 -11.23 -20.06 -17.60
CA PHE A 373 -10.22 -20.08 -18.65
C PHE A 373 -8.82 -20.24 -18.08
N ALA A 374 -7.94 -20.85 -18.87
CA ALA A 374 -6.51 -20.81 -18.66
C ALA A 374 -5.90 -19.74 -19.58
N TRP A 375 -4.90 -19.03 -19.09
CA TRP A 375 -4.24 -17.93 -19.82
C TRP A 375 -2.75 -18.19 -19.98
N MET A 376 -2.24 -17.95 -21.18
CA MET A 376 -0.81 -17.95 -21.47
C MET A 376 -0.43 -16.66 -22.19
N ASP A 377 0.41 -15.91 -21.53
CA ASP A 377 0.91 -14.62 -22.02
C ASP A 377 2.15 -14.79 -22.90
N GLN A 378 2.46 -13.82 -23.74
CA GLN A 378 3.68 -13.77 -24.52
C GLN A 378 4.93 -13.89 -23.63
N ARG A 379 4.87 -13.35 -22.42
CA ARG A 379 5.89 -13.50 -21.37
C ARG A 379 5.23 -14.05 -20.12
N PRO A 380 5.35 -15.37 -19.86
CA PRO A 380 4.66 -15.98 -18.73
C PRO A 380 5.18 -15.41 -17.41
N LEU A 381 4.24 -15.03 -16.54
CA LEU A 381 4.57 -14.62 -15.19
C LEU A 381 4.99 -15.83 -14.37
N LEU A 382 6.20 -15.78 -13.83
CA LEU A 382 6.71 -16.73 -12.85
C LEU A 382 6.93 -16.01 -11.51
N ILE A 383 6.39 -16.60 -10.45
CA ILE A 383 6.59 -16.11 -9.09
C ILE A 383 7.89 -16.63 -8.50
N HIS A 384 8.47 -15.87 -7.58
CA HIS A 384 9.57 -16.35 -6.75
C HIS A 384 9.07 -17.50 -5.85
N GLY A 385 9.71 -18.64 -5.91
CA GLY A 385 9.32 -19.85 -5.19
C GLY A 385 9.84 -21.11 -5.88
N SER A 386 9.35 -22.26 -5.50
CA SER A 386 9.70 -23.53 -6.15
C SER A 386 8.98 -23.72 -7.49
N LEU A 387 9.40 -24.73 -8.26
CA LEU A 387 8.64 -25.21 -9.42
C LEU A 387 7.24 -25.65 -9.01
N ALA A 388 7.11 -26.35 -7.87
CA ALA A 388 5.81 -26.76 -7.33
C ALA A 388 4.93 -25.55 -7.02
N ASP A 389 5.45 -24.51 -6.34
CA ASP A 389 4.68 -23.28 -6.03
C ASP A 389 4.15 -22.61 -7.30
N ASN A 390 4.95 -22.63 -8.36
CA ASN A 390 4.52 -22.10 -9.64
C ASN A 390 3.44 -22.93 -10.32
N LEU A 391 3.40 -24.24 -10.16
CA LEU A 391 2.39 -25.13 -10.73
C LEU A 391 1.08 -25.08 -9.93
N THR A 392 1.15 -25.02 -8.60
CA THR A 392 -0.02 -24.93 -7.71
C THR A 392 -0.83 -23.63 -7.85
N LEU A 393 -0.32 -22.60 -8.56
CA LEU A 393 -1.10 -21.40 -8.87
C LEU A 393 -2.40 -21.69 -9.64
N THR A 394 -2.40 -22.71 -10.49
CA THR A 394 -3.58 -23.10 -11.29
C THR A 394 -4.31 -24.30 -10.74
N ALA A 395 -3.63 -25.12 -9.96
CA ALA A 395 -4.18 -26.33 -9.36
C ALA A 395 -3.62 -26.48 -7.92
N PRO A 396 -4.22 -25.81 -6.92
CA PRO A 396 -3.71 -25.80 -5.55
C PRO A 396 -3.63 -27.19 -4.90
N ASP A 397 -4.51 -28.10 -5.32
CA ASP A 397 -4.64 -29.47 -4.78
C ASP A 397 -3.87 -30.52 -5.60
N ALA A 398 -3.10 -30.09 -6.63
CA ALA A 398 -2.35 -31.04 -7.47
C ALA A 398 -1.25 -31.72 -6.66
N ASP A 399 -1.20 -33.05 -6.76
CA ASP A 399 -0.14 -33.84 -6.16
C ASP A 399 1.15 -33.85 -7.00
N ALA A 400 2.24 -34.37 -6.42
CA ALA A 400 3.53 -34.42 -7.10
C ALA A 400 3.51 -35.27 -8.41
N ALA A 401 2.67 -36.29 -8.50
CA ALA A 401 2.54 -37.12 -9.67
C ALA A 401 1.87 -36.37 -10.82
N GLN A 402 0.79 -35.64 -10.51
CA GLN A 402 0.08 -34.80 -11.47
C GLN A 402 0.98 -33.64 -11.97
N MET A 403 1.74 -33.03 -11.10
CA MET A 403 2.72 -31.98 -11.47
C MET A 403 3.80 -32.54 -12.42
N MET A 404 4.34 -33.71 -12.10
CA MET A 404 5.34 -34.35 -12.96
C MET A 404 4.77 -34.78 -14.31
N GLU A 405 3.55 -35.31 -14.36
CA GLU A 405 2.87 -35.62 -15.61
C GLU A 405 2.68 -34.38 -16.48
N ALA A 406 2.20 -33.28 -15.90
CA ALA A 406 2.03 -32.02 -16.61
C ALA A 406 3.36 -31.46 -17.15
N LEU A 407 4.44 -31.57 -16.38
CA LEU A 407 5.78 -31.16 -16.81
C LEU A 407 6.31 -32.07 -17.93
N GLU A 408 6.05 -33.38 -17.89
CA GLU A 408 6.40 -34.32 -18.97
C GLU A 408 5.63 -33.98 -20.25
N ARG A 409 4.32 -33.75 -20.16
CA ARG A 409 3.46 -33.30 -21.27
C ARG A 409 3.94 -31.98 -21.90
N ALA A 410 4.48 -31.05 -21.08
CA ALA A 410 5.06 -29.80 -21.52
C ALA A 410 6.53 -29.91 -21.98
N GLY A 411 7.13 -31.10 -22.00
CA GLY A 411 8.50 -31.33 -22.41
C GLY A 411 9.57 -30.85 -21.40
N LEU A 412 9.21 -30.71 -20.11
CA LEU A 412 10.14 -30.34 -19.03
C LEU A 412 10.54 -31.53 -18.13
N GLY A 413 9.96 -32.72 -18.32
CA GLY A 413 10.18 -33.87 -17.44
C GLY A 413 11.66 -34.23 -17.28
N SER A 414 12.43 -34.27 -18.38
CA SER A 414 13.88 -34.57 -18.34
C SER A 414 14.67 -33.50 -17.59
N LEU A 415 14.30 -32.24 -17.75
CA LEU A 415 14.93 -31.13 -17.03
C LEU A 415 14.71 -31.28 -15.51
N VAL A 416 13.45 -31.47 -15.07
CA VAL A 416 13.12 -31.56 -13.64
C VAL A 416 13.76 -32.78 -12.98
N LYS A 417 13.81 -33.92 -13.69
CA LYS A 417 14.53 -35.12 -13.22
C LYS A 417 16.04 -34.93 -13.07
N ALA A 418 16.63 -34.01 -13.82
CA ALA A 418 18.05 -33.69 -13.74
C ALA A 418 18.37 -32.63 -12.65
N LEU A 419 17.38 -31.95 -12.12
CA LEU A 419 17.57 -30.96 -11.04
C LEU A 419 17.72 -31.68 -9.69
N PRO A 420 18.71 -31.27 -8.85
CA PRO A 420 18.96 -31.93 -7.55
C PRO A 420 17.75 -31.93 -6.61
N GLU A 421 16.96 -30.89 -6.64
CA GLU A 421 15.77 -30.70 -5.76
C GLU A 421 14.46 -31.00 -6.47
N GLY A 422 14.49 -31.40 -7.76
CA GLY A 422 13.30 -31.72 -8.53
C GLY A 422 12.24 -30.61 -8.50
N LEU A 423 11.02 -30.91 -8.07
CA LEU A 423 9.91 -29.95 -7.94
C LEU A 423 10.16 -28.85 -6.89
N ALA A 424 11.02 -29.10 -5.89
CA ALA A 424 11.39 -28.12 -4.87
C ALA A 424 12.44 -27.10 -5.35
N THR A 425 12.97 -27.27 -6.57
CA THR A 425 13.94 -26.35 -7.14
C THR A 425 13.41 -24.93 -7.17
N SER A 426 14.15 -24.01 -6.53
CA SER A 426 13.79 -22.60 -6.43
C SER A 426 13.97 -21.88 -7.77
N ILE A 427 12.94 -21.13 -8.14
CA ILE A 427 12.95 -20.20 -9.27
C ILE A 427 13.06 -18.79 -8.72
N GLY A 428 14.03 -18.00 -9.21
CA GLY A 428 14.20 -16.62 -8.82
C GLY A 428 13.10 -15.72 -9.39
N GLU A 429 13.06 -14.47 -8.89
CA GLU A 429 12.13 -13.44 -9.33
C GLU A 429 12.18 -13.26 -10.86
N GLY A 430 11.00 -13.27 -11.50
CA GLY A 430 10.86 -13.17 -12.95
C GLY A 430 11.39 -14.40 -13.72
N GLY A 431 11.46 -15.59 -13.08
CA GLY A 431 11.89 -16.82 -13.73
C GLY A 431 13.42 -16.99 -13.81
N ARG A 432 14.20 -16.27 -12.99
CA ARG A 432 15.66 -16.46 -12.93
C ARG A 432 16.00 -17.93 -12.66
N GLY A 433 16.85 -18.49 -13.51
CA GLY A 433 17.24 -19.91 -13.49
C GLY A 433 16.61 -20.74 -14.61
N LEU A 434 15.59 -20.19 -15.31
CA LEU A 434 14.99 -20.81 -16.50
C LEU A 434 15.31 -20.01 -17.76
N SER A 435 15.50 -20.72 -18.89
CA SER A 435 15.50 -20.07 -20.20
C SER A 435 14.09 -19.62 -20.58
N GLY A 436 13.96 -18.68 -21.54
CA GLY A 436 12.65 -18.22 -22.02
C GLY A 436 11.76 -19.37 -22.50
N GLY A 437 12.31 -20.34 -23.23
CA GLY A 437 11.58 -21.52 -23.67
C GLY A 437 11.20 -22.48 -22.53
N GLN A 438 12.01 -22.57 -21.47
CA GLN A 438 11.65 -23.33 -20.27
C GLN A 438 10.52 -22.65 -19.50
N ALA A 439 10.54 -21.32 -19.40
CA ALA A 439 9.47 -20.55 -18.81
C ALA A 439 8.14 -20.71 -19.56
N GLN A 440 8.15 -20.70 -20.89
CA GLN A 440 6.97 -20.94 -21.72
C GLN A 440 6.44 -22.37 -21.55
N ARG A 441 7.31 -23.38 -21.51
CA ARG A 441 6.89 -24.77 -21.25
C ARG A 441 6.34 -24.95 -19.84
N LEU A 442 6.85 -24.22 -18.84
CA LEU A 442 6.27 -24.23 -17.50
C LEU A 442 4.85 -23.61 -17.47
N ALA A 443 4.63 -22.54 -18.25
CA ALA A 443 3.29 -21.98 -18.44
C ALA A 443 2.35 -22.96 -19.12
N LEU A 444 2.82 -23.73 -20.12
CA LEU A 444 2.05 -24.80 -20.74
C LEU A 444 1.72 -25.92 -19.73
N ALA A 445 2.66 -26.29 -18.85
CA ALA A 445 2.40 -27.27 -17.80
C ALA A 445 1.28 -26.82 -16.84
N ARG A 446 1.20 -25.52 -16.51
CA ARG A 446 0.07 -24.94 -15.77
C ARG A 446 -1.28 -25.16 -16.49
N ILE A 447 -1.30 -25.00 -17.81
CA ILE A 447 -2.50 -25.22 -18.61
C ILE A 447 -2.90 -26.68 -18.59
N PHE A 448 -1.96 -27.61 -18.63
CA PHE A 448 -2.25 -29.06 -18.53
C PHE A 448 -2.80 -29.47 -17.15
N LEU A 449 -2.40 -28.76 -16.08
CA LEU A 449 -2.95 -28.96 -14.74
C LEU A 449 -4.32 -28.32 -14.53
N SER A 450 -4.66 -27.30 -15.32
CA SER A 450 -5.95 -26.64 -15.27
C SER A 450 -7.01 -27.53 -15.94
N ASP A 451 -8.24 -27.52 -15.42
CA ASP A 451 -9.43 -28.12 -16.00
C ASP A 451 -10.23 -27.18 -16.90
N ALA A 452 -9.73 -25.96 -17.12
CA ALA A 452 -10.41 -24.89 -17.85
C ALA A 452 -10.85 -25.33 -19.26
N PRO A 453 -12.14 -25.18 -19.61
CA PRO A 453 -12.66 -25.53 -20.92
C PRO A 453 -12.18 -24.59 -22.03
N LEU A 454 -11.77 -23.36 -21.68
CA LEU A 454 -11.27 -22.35 -22.61
C LEU A 454 -9.81 -22.04 -22.30
N VAL A 455 -8.96 -22.02 -23.33
CA VAL A 455 -7.54 -21.65 -23.24
C VAL A 455 -7.29 -20.42 -24.11
N LEU A 456 -6.81 -19.35 -23.52
CA LEU A 456 -6.49 -18.11 -24.19
C LEU A 456 -4.97 -17.95 -24.30
N LEU A 457 -4.47 -17.82 -25.53
CA LEU A 457 -3.04 -17.82 -25.84
C LEU A 457 -2.66 -16.51 -26.58
N ASP A 458 -1.83 -15.69 -25.96
CA ASP A 458 -1.34 -14.43 -26.57
C ASP A 458 0.10 -14.57 -27.04
N GLU A 459 0.28 -14.72 -28.34
CA GLU A 459 1.57 -14.94 -29.02
C GLU A 459 2.49 -15.99 -28.32
N PRO A 460 1.99 -17.20 -28.05
CA PRO A 460 2.62 -18.15 -27.14
C PRO A 460 3.98 -18.70 -27.64
N THR A 461 4.33 -18.52 -28.92
CA THR A 461 5.59 -18.99 -29.53
C THR A 461 6.54 -17.85 -29.91
N ALA A 462 6.23 -16.62 -29.55
CA ALA A 462 7.06 -15.47 -29.92
C ALA A 462 8.48 -15.56 -29.32
N SER A 463 9.48 -15.32 -30.17
CA SER A 463 10.91 -15.25 -29.76
C SER A 463 11.49 -16.57 -29.22
N LEU A 464 10.94 -17.73 -29.63
CA LEU A 464 11.42 -19.06 -29.25
C LEU A 464 12.27 -19.68 -30.34
N ASP A 465 13.12 -20.62 -29.95
CA ASP A 465 13.81 -21.53 -30.88
C ASP A 465 12.83 -22.54 -31.47
N SER A 466 13.15 -23.06 -32.68
CA SER A 466 12.27 -23.97 -33.42
C SER A 466 11.95 -25.29 -32.67
N ALA A 467 12.87 -25.78 -31.83
CA ALA A 467 12.63 -27.00 -31.08
C ALA A 467 11.59 -26.79 -29.96
N THR A 468 11.73 -25.69 -29.21
CA THR A 468 10.76 -25.30 -28.16
C THR A 468 9.38 -24.98 -28.77
N GLU A 469 9.36 -24.31 -29.92
CA GLU A 469 8.14 -23.99 -30.64
C GLU A 469 7.36 -25.25 -31.05
N GLN A 470 8.02 -26.26 -31.60
CA GLN A 470 7.40 -27.53 -31.96
C GLN A 470 6.79 -28.24 -30.74
N VAL A 471 7.47 -28.20 -29.58
CA VAL A 471 6.95 -28.78 -28.33
C VAL A 471 5.67 -28.08 -27.91
N LEU A 472 5.63 -26.74 -27.96
CA LEU A 472 4.44 -25.96 -27.60
C LEU A 472 3.27 -26.23 -28.56
N ILE A 473 3.54 -26.24 -29.89
CA ILE A 473 2.50 -26.54 -30.90
C ILE A 473 1.93 -27.95 -30.69
N ALA A 474 2.78 -28.94 -30.42
CA ALA A 474 2.33 -30.32 -30.10
C ALA A 474 1.47 -30.34 -28.83
N GLY A 475 1.84 -29.55 -27.80
CA GLY A 475 1.05 -29.38 -26.58
C GLY A 475 -0.33 -28.78 -26.84
N PHE A 476 -0.41 -27.74 -27.65
CA PHE A 476 -1.70 -27.10 -28.01
C PHE A 476 -2.58 -28.03 -28.83
N ARG A 477 -2.02 -28.79 -29.80
CA ARG A 477 -2.76 -29.80 -30.53
C ARG A 477 -3.35 -30.87 -29.60
N ARG A 478 -2.59 -31.27 -28.59
CA ARG A 478 -3.05 -32.22 -27.60
C ARG A 478 -4.23 -31.67 -26.78
N LEU A 479 -4.14 -30.43 -26.32
CA LEU A 479 -5.25 -29.76 -25.63
C LEU A 479 -6.51 -29.71 -26.51
N ALA A 480 -6.38 -29.35 -27.79
CA ALA A 480 -7.49 -29.36 -28.74
C ALA A 480 -8.08 -30.77 -28.92
N SER A 481 -7.25 -31.82 -29.05
CA SER A 481 -7.71 -33.21 -29.17
C SER A 481 -8.38 -33.75 -27.90
N GLU A 482 -8.10 -33.16 -26.73
CA GLU A 482 -8.77 -33.44 -25.46
C GLU A 482 -10.12 -32.72 -25.33
N GLY A 483 -10.57 -31.98 -26.37
CA GLY A 483 -11.87 -31.28 -26.42
C GLY A 483 -11.86 -29.86 -25.80
N ARG A 484 -10.70 -29.33 -25.44
CA ARG A 484 -10.60 -27.93 -24.96
C ARG A 484 -10.74 -26.96 -26.12
N SER A 485 -11.40 -25.85 -25.85
CA SER A 485 -11.47 -24.73 -26.80
C SER A 485 -10.23 -23.83 -26.68
N LEU A 486 -9.63 -23.46 -27.81
CA LEU A 486 -8.45 -22.63 -27.84
C LEU A 486 -8.72 -21.33 -28.64
N VAL A 487 -8.33 -20.18 -28.08
CA VAL A 487 -8.29 -18.93 -28.81
C VAL A 487 -6.83 -18.44 -28.83
N ILE A 488 -6.24 -18.38 -30.02
CA ILE A 488 -4.81 -18.18 -30.19
C ILE A 488 -4.58 -16.88 -30.99
N ALA A 489 -4.10 -15.84 -30.34
CA ALA A 489 -3.59 -14.67 -31.03
C ALA A 489 -2.17 -14.95 -31.51
N THR A 490 -1.96 -14.98 -32.82
CA THR A 490 -0.67 -15.35 -33.40
C THR A 490 -0.49 -14.82 -34.81
N HIS A 491 0.77 -14.70 -35.22
CA HIS A 491 1.18 -14.50 -36.60
C HIS A 491 1.94 -15.73 -37.15
N HIS A 492 2.07 -16.80 -36.34
CA HIS A 492 2.83 -18.00 -36.71
C HIS A 492 2.02 -18.95 -37.59
N PRO A 493 2.50 -19.33 -38.81
CA PRO A 493 1.70 -20.09 -39.78
C PRO A 493 1.22 -21.44 -39.25
N ALA A 494 2.03 -22.17 -38.49
CA ALA A 494 1.65 -23.48 -37.96
C ALA A 494 0.55 -23.40 -36.89
N LEU A 495 0.47 -22.33 -36.11
CA LEU A 495 -0.62 -22.09 -35.16
C LEU A 495 -1.90 -21.62 -35.88
N MET A 496 -1.74 -20.79 -36.91
CA MET A 496 -2.86 -20.38 -37.77
C MET A 496 -3.50 -21.58 -38.48
N ALA A 497 -2.66 -22.50 -39.00
CA ALA A 497 -3.14 -23.72 -39.67
C ALA A 497 -3.80 -24.75 -38.70
N MET A 498 -3.60 -24.59 -37.39
CA MET A 498 -4.25 -25.44 -36.38
C MET A 498 -5.71 -25.02 -36.12
N GLY A 499 -6.03 -23.74 -36.41
CA GLY A 499 -7.37 -23.20 -36.20
C GLY A 499 -8.41 -23.81 -37.16
N ASN A 500 -9.52 -24.31 -36.63
CA ASN A 500 -10.69 -24.67 -37.43
C ASN A 500 -11.45 -23.39 -37.87
N ARG A 501 -11.20 -22.27 -37.18
CA ARG A 501 -11.70 -20.94 -37.51
C ARG A 501 -10.55 -19.94 -37.49
N GLN A 502 -10.59 -18.98 -38.39
CA GLN A 502 -9.60 -17.89 -38.47
C GLN A 502 -10.30 -16.54 -38.47
N LEU A 503 -9.88 -15.65 -37.56
CA LEU A 503 -10.32 -14.27 -37.48
C LEU A 503 -9.16 -13.35 -37.85
N VAL A 504 -9.35 -12.50 -38.85
CA VAL A 504 -8.37 -11.48 -39.22
C VAL A 504 -8.80 -10.12 -38.69
N LEU A 505 -7.98 -9.52 -37.87
CA LEU A 505 -8.20 -8.17 -37.32
C LEU A 505 -7.30 -7.15 -37.99
N GLU A 506 -7.88 -6.01 -38.39
CA GLU A 506 -7.14 -4.84 -38.87
C GLU A 506 -7.72 -3.56 -38.25
N ALA A 507 -6.86 -2.77 -37.63
CA ALA A 507 -7.24 -1.52 -36.94
C ALA A 507 -8.46 -1.67 -35.98
N GLY A 508 -8.52 -2.79 -35.26
CA GLY A 508 -9.58 -3.08 -34.29
C GLY A 508 -10.90 -3.57 -34.89
N ARG A 509 -10.96 -3.85 -36.17
CA ARG A 509 -12.15 -4.35 -36.88
C ARG A 509 -11.90 -5.74 -37.45
N GLU A 510 -12.96 -6.51 -37.53
CA GLU A 510 -12.95 -7.74 -38.30
C GLU A 510 -12.87 -7.47 -39.77
N VAL A 511 -11.91 -8.08 -40.46
CA VAL A 511 -11.78 -8.02 -41.93
C VAL A 511 -12.36 -9.30 -42.55
N SER A 512 -12.13 -10.45 -41.94
CA SER A 512 -12.69 -11.73 -42.37
C SER A 512 -12.74 -12.71 -41.22
N CYS A 513 -13.81 -13.52 -41.17
CA CYS A 513 -13.88 -14.73 -40.35
C CYS A 513 -14.17 -15.90 -41.27
N THR A 514 -13.21 -16.83 -41.38
CA THR A 514 -13.36 -18.03 -42.23
C THR A 514 -13.41 -19.27 -41.36
N THR A 515 -14.37 -20.16 -41.63
CA THR A 515 -14.39 -21.51 -41.08
C THR A 515 -13.64 -22.40 -42.05
N ASN A 516 -12.54 -22.99 -41.59
CA ASN A 516 -11.92 -24.11 -42.32
C ASN A 516 -12.74 -25.34 -41.99
N GLU A 517 -13.77 -25.67 -42.76
CA GLU A 517 -14.30 -27.01 -42.78
C GLU A 517 -13.20 -27.89 -43.41
N CYS A 518 -12.50 -28.66 -42.56
CA CYS A 518 -11.69 -29.74 -43.07
C CYS A 518 -12.60 -30.78 -43.73
N PRO A 519 -12.26 -31.24 -44.97
CA PRO A 519 -12.98 -32.32 -45.65
C PRO A 519 -12.89 -33.64 -44.91
#